data_2af8e2eed88000aaeaebd12339958828
#
_entry.id   2af8e2eed88000aaeaebd12339958828
#
_cell.length_a   1.000
_cell.length_b   1.000
_cell.length_c   1.000
_cell.angle_alpha   90.00
_cell.angle_beta   90.00
_cell.angle_gamma   90.00
#
_symmetry.space_group_name_H-M   'P 1'
#
loop_
_entity.id
_entity.type
_entity.pdbx_description
1 polymer ?
#
loop_
_entity_poly.entity_id
_entity_poly.type
_entity_poly.pdbx_seq_one_letter_code
_entity_poly.pdbx_strand_id
1 'polypeptide(L)'
;MPLTINGKTIGGPKPIEPIVWEPYKGETVNTHLTIRNGERIQETAFYEDRVKAVPRGNAYCIGNGPSRKVFDLNRLGATGQTYGCNALYRDFIPDYIFSIDSPITLEMVREKVYNKCFHYSTSLEVNRYPKGGPSHLHLIPKNPYWICGNQAFWTACVHGHKNIYLLGYDFREYGKDQLNNIYQDTENYGERHSDTLFDGWLKQFRDMLKLRPDVNFIMVHDNPPEYMHNVQTGTDMGNSSIISYEEFEKVLAPS
;
A
#
# COMPACT_ATOMS: atom_id res chain seq x y z
N MET A 1 -19.52 22.94 12.26
CA MET A 1 -19.93 23.67 13.48
C MET A 1 -19.21 23.05 14.65
N PRO A 2 -18.62 23.80 15.57
CA PRO A 2 -18.00 23.25 16.77
C PRO A 2 -19.09 22.59 17.64
N LEU A 3 -18.79 21.42 18.17
CA LEU A 3 -19.69 20.68 19.05
C LEU A 3 -19.60 21.26 20.46
N THR A 4 -20.72 21.58 21.09
CA THR A 4 -20.75 22.05 22.47
C THR A 4 -21.31 20.93 23.34
N ILE A 5 -20.54 20.44 24.31
CA ILE A 5 -20.98 19.46 25.31
C ILE A 5 -20.80 20.11 26.71
N ASN A 6 -21.85 20.08 27.51
CA ASN A 6 -21.85 20.67 28.87
C ASN A 6 -21.37 22.13 28.95
N GLY A 7 -21.76 22.96 27.95
CA GLY A 7 -21.42 24.39 27.94
C GLY A 7 -19.98 24.73 27.55
N LYS A 8 -19.13 23.72 27.24
CA LYS A 8 -17.78 23.94 26.71
C LYS A 8 -17.79 23.67 25.21
N THR A 9 -17.40 24.66 24.43
CA THR A 9 -17.17 24.50 22.99
C THR A 9 -15.93 23.64 22.78
N ILE A 10 -16.11 22.46 22.25
CA ILE A 10 -15.00 21.62 21.82
C ILE A 10 -14.50 22.23 20.52
N GLY A 11 -13.30 22.78 20.53
CA GLY A 11 -12.68 23.30 19.31
C GLY A 11 -12.73 22.26 18.20
N GLY A 12 -13.07 22.68 16.99
CA GLY A 12 -12.98 21.79 15.81
C GLY A 12 -11.58 21.19 15.71
N PRO A 13 -11.42 20.05 15.03
CA PRO A 13 -10.10 19.46 14.85
C PRO A 13 -9.16 20.53 14.31
N LYS A 14 -8.01 20.73 14.98
CA LYS A 14 -6.95 21.57 14.41
C LYS A 14 -6.66 21.04 13.01
N PRO A 15 -6.41 21.91 12.03
CA PRO A 15 -5.99 21.47 10.72
C PRO A 15 -4.82 20.49 10.88
N ILE A 16 -4.91 19.33 10.28
CA ILE A 16 -3.79 18.39 10.19
C ILE A 16 -2.74 19.13 9.36
N GLU A 17 -1.62 19.47 9.97
CA GLU A 17 -0.51 20.04 9.22
C GLU A 17 -0.13 19.09 8.11
N PRO A 18 0.04 19.56 6.87
CA PRO A 18 0.44 18.71 5.77
C PRO A 18 1.74 18.01 6.16
N ILE A 19 1.79 16.69 5.97
CA ILE A 19 3.00 15.92 6.19
C ILE A 19 4.06 16.49 5.25
N VAL A 20 5.06 17.15 5.82
CA VAL A 20 6.20 17.63 5.05
C VAL A 20 7.03 16.41 4.68
N TRP A 21 7.08 16.11 3.39
CA TRP A 21 7.83 15.02 2.81
C TRP A 21 9.33 15.32 2.87
N GLU A 22 9.96 15.00 3.97
CA GLU A 22 11.42 14.93 4.03
C GLU A 22 11.91 13.53 3.62
N PRO A 23 13.16 13.43 3.11
CA PRO A 23 13.78 12.13 2.90
C PRO A 23 13.70 11.27 4.17
N TYR A 24 13.45 9.99 3.99
CA TYR A 24 13.27 9.05 5.08
C TYR A 24 14.41 9.08 6.09
N LYS A 25 14.07 9.31 7.34
CA LYS A 25 15.00 9.30 8.49
C LYS A 25 14.72 8.16 9.48
N GLY A 26 13.94 7.17 9.10
CA GLY A 26 13.57 6.03 9.95
C GLY A 26 12.42 6.28 10.92
N GLU A 27 11.78 7.44 10.86
CA GLU A 27 10.69 7.81 11.76
C GLU A 27 9.34 7.80 11.04
N THR A 28 8.33 7.23 11.68
CA THR A 28 6.93 7.29 11.22
C THR A 28 6.16 8.24 12.10
N VAL A 29 5.46 9.20 11.50
CA VAL A 29 4.59 10.14 12.20
C VAL A 29 3.15 9.67 12.05
N ASN A 30 2.48 9.40 13.17
CA ASN A 30 1.05 9.14 13.20
C ASN A 30 0.35 10.14 14.11
N THR A 31 -0.76 10.66 13.62
CA THR A 31 -1.61 11.54 14.38
C THR A 31 -2.84 10.80 14.87
N HIS A 32 -3.04 10.77 16.17
CA HIS A 32 -4.23 10.16 16.79
C HIS A 32 -5.16 11.23 17.33
N LEU A 33 -6.45 11.00 17.16
CA LEU A 33 -7.48 11.72 17.89
C LEU A 33 -7.87 10.87 19.11
N THR A 34 -7.56 11.35 20.29
CA THR A 34 -8.02 10.77 21.55
C THR A 34 -9.01 11.69 22.25
N ILE A 35 -9.90 11.10 23.04
CA ILE A 35 -10.79 11.87 23.93
C ILE A 35 -10.30 11.63 25.35
N ARG A 36 -9.79 12.68 25.98
CA ARG A 36 -9.45 12.67 27.42
C ARG A 36 -10.29 13.72 28.15
N ASN A 37 -10.98 13.29 29.19
CA ASN A 37 -11.84 14.18 29.99
C ASN A 37 -12.90 14.96 29.17
N GLY A 38 -13.42 14.33 28.08
CA GLY A 38 -14.40 14.95 27.19
C GLY A 38 -13.80 15.91 26.17
N GLU A 39 -12.50 16.10 26.14
CA GLU A 39 -11.79 16.93 25.16
C GLU A 39 -11.18 16.05 24.05
N ARG A 40 -11.29 16.52 22.80
CA ARG A 40 -10.55 15.93 21.68
C ARG A 40 -9.11 16.43 21.71
N ILE A 41 -8.20 15.51 21.92
CA ILE A 41 -6.76 15.78 21.91
C ILE A 41 -6.20 15.14 20.64
N GLN A 42 -5.54 15.94 19.81
CA GLN A 42 -4.75 15.45 18.70
C GLN A 42 -3.33 15.18 19.21
N GLU A 43 -2.95 13.91 19.25
CA GLU A 43 -1.60 13.51 19.63
C GLU A 43 -0.85 13.08 18.38
N THR A 44 0.31 13.67 18.15
CA THR A 44 1.24 13.22 17.10
C THR A 44 2.29 12.35 17.76
N ALA A 45 2.31 11.07 17.36
CA ALA A 45 3.31 10.13 17.84
C ALA A 45 4.30 9.82 16.72
N PHE A 46 5.58 9.83 17.05
CA PHE A 46 6.65 9.38 16.16
C PHE A 46 6.90 7.90 16.44
N TYR A 47 6.90 7.10 15.39
CA TYR A 47 7.18 5.67 15.50
C TYR A 47 8.38 5.34 14.61
N GLU A 48 9.39 4.70 15.20
CA GLU A 48 10.43 4.04 14.42
C GLU A 48 9.82 2.91 13.61
N ASP A 49 10.26 2.75 12.37
CA ASP A 49 9.99 1.52 11.64
C ASP A 49 10.70 0.36 12.34
N ARG A 50 9.92 -0.46 13.04
CA ARG A 50 10.44 -1.59 13.82
C ARG A 50 11.03 -2.69 12.97
N VAL A 51 10.66 -2.73 11.70
CA VAL A 51 11.11 -3.80 10.79
C VAL A 51 12.54 -3.60 10.37
N LYS A 52 13.02 -2.35 10.27
CA LYS A 52 14.38 -2.01 9.83
C LYS A 52 14.80 -2.81 8.59
N ALA A 53 13.92 -2.82 7.60
CA ALA A 53 14.12 -3.60 6.40
C ALA A 53 15.40 -3.15 5.67
N VAL A 54 16.20 -4.14 5.31
CA VAL A 54 17.39 -3.93 4.45
C VAL A 54 16.99 -4.35 3.04
N PRO A 55 17.09 -3.45 2.04
CA PRO A 55 16.71 -3.79 0.67
C PRO A 55 17.59 -4.93 0.15
N ARG A 56 16.96 -5.98 -0.36
CA ARG A 56 17.61 -7.14 -0.97
C ARG A 56 17.10 -7.27 -2.39
N GLY A 57 17.97 -7.06 -3.36
CA GLY A 57 17.62 -7.13 -4.78
C GLY A 57 16.53 -6.12 -5.18
N ASN A 58 15.64 -6.53 -6.08
CA ASN A 58 14.50 -5.75 -6.53
C ASN A 58 13.35 -5.80 -5.51
N ALA A 59 12.42 -4.84 -5.61
CA ALA A 59 11.13 -4.96 -4.95
C ALA A 59 10.06 -5.42 -5.95
N TYR A 60 9.24 -6.38 -5.53
CA TYR A 60 8.11 -6.89 -6.29
C TYR A 60 6.82 -6.55 -5.54
N CYS A 61 6.12 -5.53 -6.00
CA CYS A 61 4.83 -5.14 -5.46
C CYS A 61 3.72 -5.87 -6.20
N ILE A 62 2.89 -6.59 -5.46
CA ILE A 62 1.91 -7.53 -5.99
C ILE A 62 0.52 -6.99 -5.66
N GLY A 63 -0.15 -6.46 -6.67
CA GLY A 63 -1.56 -6.08 -6.63
C GLY A 63 -2.48 -7.29 -6.85
N ASN A 64 -3.78 -7.02 -6.82
CA ASN A 64 -4.81 -8.07 -6.95
C ASN A 64 -5.49 -8.09 -8.32
N GLY A 65 -4.89 -7.46 -9.32
CA GLY A 65 -5.36 -7.48 -10.70
C GLY A 65 -5.09 -8.83 -11.38
N PRO A 66 -5.98 -9.27 -12.30
CA PRO A 66 -5.88 -10.57 -12.97
C PRO A 66 -4.70 -10.70 -13.92
N SER A 67 -4.06 -9.62 -14.38
CA SER A 67 -2.89 -9.70 -15.26
C SER A 67 -1.75 -10.56 -14.67
N ARG A 68 -1.63 -10.63 -13.34
CA ARG A 68 -0.61 -11.44 -12.67
C ARG A 68 -0.87 -12.95 -12.67
N LYS A 69 -2.07 -13.41 -13.08
CA LYS A 69 -2.43 -14.85 -13.05
C LYS A 69 -1.54 -15.73 -13.95
N VAL A 70 -0.89 -15.13 -14.94
CA VAL A 70 -0.01 -15.82 -15.87
C VAL A 70 1.37 -16.15 -15.27
N PHE A 71 1.67 -15.62 -14.06
CA PHE A 71 2.98 -15.68 -13.46
C PHE A 71 2.98 -16.43 -12.12
N ASP A 72 3.98 -17.31 -11.91
CA ASP A 72 4.20 -17.99 -10.63
C ASP A 72 4.95 -17.08 -9.65
N LEU A 73 4.22 -16.53 -8.67
CA LEU A 73 4.74 -15.62 -7.66
C LEU A 73 5.83 -16.25 -6.76
N ASN A 74 5.89 -17.57 -6.63
CA ASN A 74 6.89 -18.24 -5.79
C ASN A 74 8.33 -18.02 -6.29
N ARG A 75 8.49 -17.62 -7.53
CA ARG A 75 9.80 -17.34 -8.15
C ARG A 75 10.41 -16.01 -7.69
N LEU A 76 9.60 -15.09 -7.17
CA LEU A 76 10.03 -13.73 -6.82
C LEU A 76 10.99 -13.69 -5.63
N GLY A 77 10.75 -14.49 -4.61
CA GLY A 77 11.50 -14.46 -3.35
C GLY A 77 13.01 -14.77 -3.49
N ALA A 78 13.42 -15.44 -4.57
CA ALA A 78 14.83 -15.76 -4.82
C ALA A 78 15.64 -14.52 -5.28
N THR A 79 15.00 -13.54 -5.92
CA THR A 79 15.68 -12.42 -6.61
C THR A 79 15.40 -11.06 -5.97
N GLY A 80 14.51 -10.98 -4.98
CA GLY A 80 14.17 -9.71 -4.33
C GLY A 80 13.21 -9.86 -3.16
N GLN A 81 12.64 -8.76 -2.76
CA GLN A 81 11.65 -8.67 -1.68
C GLN A 81 10.24 -8.45 -2.24
N THR A 82 9.27 -9.10 -1.63
CA THR A 82 7.90 -9.13 -2.08
C THR A 82 6.98 -8.31 -1.15
N TYR A 83 6.14 -7.49 -1.76
CA TYR A 83 5.20 -6.58 -1.09
C TYR A 83 3.81 -6.84 -1.65
N GLY A 84 2.85 -7.13 -0.80
CA GLY A 84 1.49 -7.42 -1.23
C GLY A 84 0.42 -6.71 -0.42
N CYS A 85 -0.83 -6.86 -0.81
CA CYS A 85 -1.93 -6.22 -0.09
C CYS A 85 -3.17 -7.10 0.02
N ASN A 86 -3.90 -6.88 1.11
CA ASN A 86 -5.24 -7.44 1.32
C ASN A 86 -5.26 -8.97 1.16
N ALA A 87 -6.15 -9.50 0.31
CA ALA A 87 -6.39 -10.92 0.15
C ALA A 87 -5.26 -11.70 -0.57
N LEU A 88 -4.17 -11.08 -0.98
CA LEU A 88 -3.04 -11.77 -1.61
C LEU A 88 -2.57 -12.98 -0.79
N TYR A 89 -2.63 -12.90 0.54
CA TYR A 89 -2.21 -13.97 1.45
C TYR A 89 -2.94 -15.30 1.23
N ARG A 90 -4.09 -15.29 0.55
CA ARG A 90 -4.87 -16.48 0.22
C ARG A 90 -4.18 -17.35 -0.84
N ASP A 91 -3.39 -16.73 -1.72
CA ASP A 91 -2.67 -17.39 -2.81
C ASP A 91 -1.16 -17.43 -2.57
N PHE A 92 -0.61 -16.36 -1.98
CA PHE A 92 0.82 -16.15 -1.84
C PHE A 92 1.14 -15.37 -0.58
N ILE A 93 2.13 -15.80 0.18
CA ILE A 93 2.62 -15.09 1.38
C ILE A 93 3.85 -14.26 0.98
N PRO A 94 3.71 -12.92 0.88
CA PRO A 94 4.83 -12.03 0.59
C PRO A 94 5.70 -11.80 1.84
N ASP A 95 6.88 -11.18 1.70
CA ASP A 95 7.69 -10.74 2.85
C ASP A 95 6.95 -9.67 3.67
N TYR A 96 6.26 -8.76 2.97
CA TYR A 96 5.50 -7.65 3.57
C TYR A 96 4.09 -7.59 3.00
N ILE A 97 3.08 -7.53 3.86
CA ILE A 97 1.69 -7.42 3.44
C ILE A 97 0.99 -6.24 4.12
N PHE A 98 0.08 -5.63 3.39
CA PHE A 98 -0.62 -4.40 3.80
C PHE A 98 -2.12 -4.62 3.83
N SER A 99 -2.78 -4.11 4.88
CA SER A 99 -4.23 -3.98 4.94
C SER A 99 -4.61 -2.71 5.70
N ILE A 100 -5.56 -1.94 5.16
CA ILE A 100 -6.02 -0.68 5.75
C ILE A 100 -7.51 -0.67 6.04
N ASP A 101 -8.26 -1.54 5.40
CA ASP A 101 -9.71 -1.67 5.58
C ASP A 101 -9.99 -2.69 6.69
N SER A 102 -10.85 -2.30 7.65
CA SER A 102 -11.14 -3.11 8.83
C SER A 102 -11.64 -4.53 8.54
N PRO A 103 -12.54 -4.78 7.58
CA PRO A 103 -13.04 -6.14 7.33
C PRO A 103 -11.94 -7.11 6.90
N ILE A 104 -11.12 -6.74 5.91
CA ILE A 104 -10.03 -7.59 5.44
C ILE A 104 -8.90 -7.68 6.48
N THR A 105 -8.63 -6.61 7.23
CA THR A 105 -7.64 -6.66 8.31
C THR A 105 -8.06 -7.64 9.39
N LEU A 106 -9.35 -7.66 9.77
CA LEU A 106 -9.88 -8.62 10.73
C LEU A 106 -9.75 -10.08 10.23
N GLU A 107 -10.07 -10.33 8.96
CA GLU A 107 -9.88 -11.64 8.33
C GLU A 107 -8.41 -12.07 8.44
N MET A 108 -7.47 -11.23 8.03
CA MET A 108 -6.03 -11.53 8.07
C MET A 108 -5.51 -11.76 9.49
N VAL A 109 -6.06 -11.07 10.49
CA VAL A 109 -5.71 -11.27 11.90
C VAL A 109 -6.24 -12.63 12.39
N ARG A 110 -7.47 -13.02 12.03
CA ARG A 110 -8.04 -14.34 12.34
C ARG A 110 -7.21 -15.48 11.74
N GLU A 111 -6.77 -15.31 10.50
CA GLU A 111 -5.91 -16.26 9.77
C GLU A 111 -4.43 -16.21 10.21
N LYS A 112 -4.10 -15.34 11.18
CA LYS A 112 -2.77 -15.20 11.77
C LYS A 112 -1.69 -14.91 10.70
N VAL A 113 -2.01 -14.11 9.69
CA VAL A 113 -1.09 -13.75 8.60
C VAL A 113 0.18 -13.11 9.15
N TYR A 114 0.07 -12.34 10.23
CA TYR A 114 1.19 -11.72 10.93
C TYR A 114 2.25 -12.71 11.48
N ASN A 115 1.94 -14.00 11.57
CA ASN A 115 2.91 -15.04 11.92
C ASN A 115 3.72 -15.56 10.72
N LYS A 116 3.29 -15.20 9.50
CA LYS A 116 3.86 -15.71 8.25
C LYS A 116 4.70 -14.66 7.53
N CYS A 117 4.41 -13.39 7.74
CA CYS A 117 5.07 -12.25 7.09
C CYS A 117 4.91 -10.97 7.92
N PHE A 118 5.60 -9.90 7.55
CA PHE A 118 5.42 -8.59 8.19
C PHE A 118 4.10 -7.96 7.73
N HIS A 119 3.13 -7.90 8.62
CA HIS A 119 1.81 -7.33 8.33
C HIS A 119 1.76 -5.86 8.77
N TYR A 120 1.68 -4.96 7.80
CA TYR A 120 1.56 -3.52 7.98
C TYR A 120 0.11 -3.07 7.93
N SER A 121 -0.24 -2.11 8.80
CA SER A 121 -1.58 -1.51 8.80
C SER A 121 -1.55 -0.06 9.30
N THR A 122 -2.72 0.57 9.33
CA THR A 122 -2.89 1.92 9.87
C THR A 122 -2.82 1.93 11.40
N SER A 123 -2.62 3.09 12.00
CA SER A 123 -2.65 3.26 13.46
C SER A 123 -3.98 2.83 14.07
N LEU A 124 -5.09 3.05 13.37
CA LEU A 124 -6.42 2.63 13.82
C LEU A 124 -6.47 1.11 14.01
N GLU A 125 -6.02 0.35 13.00
CA GLU A 125 -6.05 -1.10 13.03
C GLU A 125 -5.00 -1.67 14.00
N VAL A 126 -3.80 -1.13 14.03
CA VAL A 126 -2.76 -1.55 14.99
C VAL A 126 -3.22 -1.40 16.43
N ASN A 127 -3.96 -0.33 16.74
CA ASN A 127 -4.48 -0.09 18.11
C ASN A 127 -5.74 -0.90 18.45
N ARG A 128 -6.48 -1.39 17.44
CA ARG A 128 -7.71 -2.19 17.64
C ARG A 128 -7.41 -3.58 18.18
N TYR A 129 -6.29 -4.19 17.78
CA TYR A 129 -5.96 -5.55 18.16
C TYR A 129 -5.07 -5.57 19.40
N PRO A 130 -5.39 -6.44 20.39
CA PRO A 130 -4.77 -6.41 21.72
C PRO A 130 -3.26 -6.62 21.65
N LYS A 131 -2.57 -5.78 22.42
CA LYS A 131 -1.13 -5.83 22.64
C LYS A 131 -0.81 -6.87 23.71
N GLY A 132 -0.96 -8.12 23.40
CA GLY A 132 -0.63 -9.25 24.30
C GLY A 132 0.62 -10.00 23.87
N GLY A 133 1.66 -9.27 23.47
CA GLY A 133 2.87 -9.85 22.90
C GLY A 133 3.54 -8.83 21.97
N PRO A 134 4.55 -9.21 21.17
CA PRO A 134 5.02 -8.35 20.10
C PRO A 134 3.82 -7.94 19.25
N SER A 135 3.62 -6.64 19.04
CA SER A 135 2.47 -6.14 18.27
C SER A 135 2.43 -6.89 16.94
N HIS A 136 1.34 -7.59 16.71
CA HIS A 136 1.20 -8.44 15.54
C HIS A 136 1.14 -7.66 14.22
N LEU A 137 0.77 -6.38 14.31
CA LEU A 137 0.71 -5.48 13.17
C LEU A 137 1.77 -4.39 13.30
N HIS A 138 2.39 -4.05 12.18
CA HIS A 138 3.34 -2.96 12.08
C HIS A 138 2.66 -1.71 11.51
N LEU A 139 3.12 -0.54 11.92
CA LEU A 139 2.64 0.71 11.34
C LEU A 139 3.26 0.93 9.97
N ILE A 140 2.44 1.34 9.02
CA ILE A 140 2.92 1.77 7.71
C ILE A 140 3.85 2.97 7.89
N PRO A 141 5.13 2.88 7.47
CA PRO A 141 6.10 3.93 7.70
C PRO A 141 5.75 5.19 6.91
N LYS A 142 5.77 6.35 7.58
CA LYS A 142 5.42 7.66 6.98
C LYS A 142 4.14 7.59 6.13
N ASN A 143 3.11 6.97 6.69
CA ASN A 143 1.87 6.64 5.99
C ASN A 143 1.30 7.82 5.20
N PRO A 144 1.26 7.77 3.85
CA PRO A 144 0.67 8.80 3.02
C PRO A 144 -0.86 8.77 3.01
N TYR A 145 -1.48 7.83 3.75
CA TYR A 145 -2.93 7.57 3.75
C TYR A 145 -3.49 7.21 2.37
N TRP A 146 -2.70 6.51 1.58
CA TRP A 146 -3.07 6.00 0.27
C TRP A 146 -3.79 4.65 0.38
N ILE A 147 -4.35 4.21 -0.75
CA ILE A 147 -4.94 2.87 -0.84
C ILE A 147 -3.90 1.78 -0.58
N CYS A 148 -4.38 0.62 -0.18
CA CYS A 148 -3.57 -0.48 0.29
C CYS A 148 -2.47 -0.92 -0.70
N GLY A 149 -2.81 -1.09 -1.98
CA GLY A 149 -1.84 -1.44 -3.02
C GLY A 149 -0.74 -0.37 -3.17
N ASN A 150 -1.11 0.90 -3.10
CA ASN A 150 -0.15 2.00 -3.21
C ASN A 150 0.74 2.12 -1.96
N GLN A 151 0.26 1.69 -0.78
CA GLN A 151 1.10 1.58 0.43
C GLN A 151 2.21 0.55 0.28
N ALA A 152 1.98 -0.52 -0.48
CA ALA A 152 2.98 -1.55 -0.72
C ALA A 152 4.22 -0.98 -1.43
N PHE A 153 4.04 -0.32 -2.57
CA PHE A 153 5.19 0.27 -3.28
C PHE A 153 5.76 1.51 -2.57
N TRP A 154 4.94 2.29 -1.85
CA TRP A 154 5.44 3.35 -0.97
C TRP A 154 6.44 2.80 0.04
N THR A 155 6.06 1.73 0.74
CA THR A 155 6.93 1.12 1.75
C THR A 155 8.18 0.51 1.12
N ALA A 156 8.10 -0.07 -0.08
CA ALA A 156 9.27 -0.51 -0.82
C ALA A 156 10.26 0.65 -1.09
N CYS A 157 9.74 1.85 -1.43
CA CYS A 157 10.58 3.04 -1.54
C CYS A 157 11.22 3.44 -0.20
N VAL A 158 10.44 3.39 0.89
CA VAL A 158 10.93 3.68 2.25
C VAL A 158 12.01 2.70 2.67
N HIS A 159 11.89 1.43 2.32
CA HIS A 159 12.90 0.41 2.57
C HIS A 159 14.17 0.59 1.71
N GLY A 160 14.17 1.51 0.74
CA GLY A 160 15.35 1.91 -0.01
C GLY A 160 15.53 1.24 -1.37
N HIS A 161 14.52 0.51 -1.86
CA HIS A 161 14.58 -0.07 -3.19
C HIS A 161 14.61 0.99 -4.29
N LYS A 162 15.37 0.71 -5.35
CA LYS A 162 15.55 1.59 -6.51
C LYS A 162 14.82 1.11 -7.75
N ASN A 163 14.54 -0.20 -7.83
CA ASN A 163 13.74 -0.80 -8.88
C ASN A 163 12.57 -1.51 -8.24
N ILE A 164 11.35 -1.08 -8.58
CA ILE A 164 10.10 -1.59 -8.06
C ILE A 164 9.25 -2.10 -9.21
N TYR A 165 9.03 -3.40 -9.26
CA TYR A 165 8.19 -4.06 -10.25
C TYR A 165 6.78 -4.18 -9.71
N LEU A 166 5.79 -3.80 -10.52
CA LEU A 166 4.37 -3.76 -10.17
C LEU A 166 3.63 -4.84 -10.96
N LEU A 167 3.22 -5.92 -10.29
CA LEU A 167 2.49 -7.04 -10.88
C LEU A 167 1.02 -6.98 -10.47
N GLY A 168 0.08 -7.11 -11.40
CA GLY A 168 -1.35 -7.08 -11.06
C GLY A 168 -1.87 -5.72 -10.58
N TYR A 169 -1.29 -4.63 -11.05
CA TYR A 169 -1.78 -3.26 -10.80
C TYR A 169 -2.70 -2.81 -11.95
N ASP A 170 -3.68 -3.63 -12.26
CA ASP A 170 -4.57 -3.44 -13.42
C ASP A 170 -5.61 -2.33 -13.19
N PHE A 171 -5.83 -1.97 -11.94
CA PHE A 171 -6.79 -0.99 -11.45
C PHE A 171 -8.24 -1.34 -11.83
N ARG A 172 -8.68 -1.11 -13.06
CA ARG A 172 -10.02 -1.42 -13.57
C ARG A 172 -9.99 -2.40 -14.74
N GLU A 173 -11.12 -3.04 -15.02
CA GLU A 173 -11.26 -3.85 -16.22
C GLU A 173 -11.38 -2.95 -17.45
N TYR A 174 -10.62 -3.29 -18.51
CA TYR A 174 -10.67 -2.54 -19.77
C TYR A 174 -12.09 -2.51 -20.34
N GLY A 175 -12.57 -1.30 -20.66
CA GLY A 175 -13.93 -1.09 -21.22
C GLY A 175 -15.09 -1.27 -20.27
N LYS A 176 -14.83 -1.51 -18.98
CA LYS A 176 -15.84 -1.59 -17.91
C LYS A 176 -15.42 -0.74 -16.73
N ASP A 177 -16.37 -0.08 -16.08
CA ASP A 177 -16.15 0.72 -14.88
C ASP A 177 -16.11 -0.14 -13.61
N GLN A 178 -15.59 -1.35 -13.71
CA GLN A 178 -15.47 -2.30 -12.61
C GLN A 178 -14.02 -2.43 -12.17
N LEU A 179 -13.81 -2.57 -10.86
CA LEU A 179 -12.51 -2.91 -10.32
C LEU A 179 -12.12 -4.31 -10.77
N ASN A 180 -10.95 -4.40 -11.37
CA ASN A 180 -10.39 -5.65 -11.84
C ASN A 180 -9.64 -6.33 -10.68
N ASN A 181 -10.26 -7.32 -10.03
CA ASN A 181 -9.74 -7.96 -8.84
C ASN A 181 -9.91 -9.48 -8.89
N ILE A 182 -8.85 -10.22 -8.65
CA ILE A 182 -8.85 -11.70 -8.66
C ILE A 182 -9.82 -12.28 -7.63
N TYR A 183 -10.03 -11.56 -6.52
CA TYR A 183 -10.86 -12.01 -5.39
C TYR A 183 -12.31 -11.49 -5.47
N GLN A 184 -12.72 -10.93 -6.62
CA GLN A 184 -14.09 -10.51 -6.85
C GLN A 184 -15.07 -11.64 -6.44
N ASP A 185 -16.20 -11.25 -5.81
CA ASP A 185 -17.25 -12.15 -5.33
C ASP A 185 -16.84 -13.12 -4.21
N THR A 186 -15.72 -12.85 -3.54
CA THR A 186 -15.31 -13.56 -2.31
C THR A 186 -15.57 -12.70 -1.06
N GLU A 187 -15.34 -13.28 0.13
CA GLU A 187 -15.46 -12.56 1.40
C GLU A 187 -14.65 -11.25 1.36
N ASN A 188 -15.28 -10.15 1.78
CA ASN A 188 -14.78 -8.77 1.73
C ASN A 188 -14.60 -8.16 0.33
N TYR A 189 -14.97 -8.84 -0.76
CA TYR A 189 -14.83 -8.41 -2.15
C TYR A 189 -16.13 -8.56 -2.95
N GLY A 190 -17.26 -8.16 -2.39
CA GLY A 190 -18.53 -8.05 -3.11
C GLY A 190 -18.50 -6.96 -4.18
N GLU A 191 -19.60 -6.80 -4.91
CA GLU A 191 -19.75 -5.75 -5.90
C GLU A 191 -19.44 -4.37 -5.28
N ARG A 192 -18.38 -3.75 -5.77
CA ARG A 192 -18.02 -2.37 -5.43
C ARG A 192 -17.94 -1.57 -6.71
N HIS A 193 -18.89 -0.65 -6.86
CA HIS A 193 -18.90 0.27 -7.97
C HIS A 193 -18.54 1.66 -7.48
N SER A 194 -17.41 2.20 -7.94
CA SER A 194 -17.12 3.62 -7.78
C SER A 194 -15.98 4.04 -8.72
N ASP A 195 -16.33 4.71 -9.78
CA ASP A 195 -15.41 5.34 -10.74
C ASP A 195 -14.48 6.33 -10.06
N THR A 196 -14.97 7.01 -9.03
CA THR A 196 -14.21 8.01 -8.27
C THR A 196 -13.01 7.44 -7.54
N LEU A 197 -13.02 6.17 -7.14
CA LEU A 197 -11.89 5.52 -6.47
C LEU A 197 -10.73 5.30 -7.45
N PHE A 198 -11.04 4.92 -8.67
CA PHE A 198 -10.03 4.62 -9.68
C PHE A 198 -9.15 5.83 -10.02
N ASP A 199 -9.75 6.98 -10.27
CA ASP A 199 -9.02 8.22 -10.56
C ASP A 199 -8.14 8.63 -9.37
N GLY A 200 -8.63 8.42 -8.15
CA GLY A 200 -7.85 8.62 -6.93
C GLY A 200 -6.62 7.71 -6.86
N TRP A 201 -6.73 6.46 -7.26
CA TRP A 201 -5.62 5.50 -7.24
C TRP A 201 -4.55 5.85 -8.27
N LEU A 202 -4.95 6.19 -9.48
CA LEU A 202 -4.01 6.65 -10.51
C LEU A 202 -3.33 7.95 -10.12
N LYS A 203 -4.07 8.87 -9.50
CA LYS A 203 -3.49 10.11 -8.98
C LYS A 203 -2.42 9.82 -7.95
N GLN A 204 -2.68 8.95 -6.98
CA GLN A 204 -1.70 8.55 -5.96
C GLN A 204 -0.45 7.93 -6.60
N PHE A 205 -0.61 7.12 -7.65
CA PHE A 205 0.53 6.56 -8.38
C PHE A 205 1.35 7.65 -9.08
N ARG A 206 0.71 8.60 -9.76
CA ARG A 206 1.39 9.76 -10.36
C ARG A 206 2.10 10.61 -9.31
N ASP A 207 1.49 10.81 -8.15
CA ASP A 207 2.11 11.54 -7.04
C ASP A 207 3.37 10.82 -6.55
N MET A 208 3.35 9.47 -6.50
CA MET A 208 4.53 8.67 -6.18
C MET A 208 5.68 8.88 -7.17
N LEU A 209 5.41 8.86 -8.47
CA LEU A 209 6.43 9.07 -9.49
C LEU A 209 7.16 10.41 -9.29
N LYS A 210 6.40 11.46 -8.93
CA LYS A 210 6.94 12.79 -8.64
C LYS A 210 7.72 12.85 -7.32
N LEU A 211 7.22 12.18 -6.28
CA LEU A 211 7.84 12.16 -4.96
C LEU A 211 9.16 11.36 -4.94
N ARG A 212 9.28 10.39 -5.82
CA ARG A 212 10.44 9.48 -5.85
C ARG A 212 11.06 9.40 -7.25
N PRO A 213 11.59 10.53 -7.76
CA PRO A 213 12.26 10.56 -9.08
C PRO A 213 13.53 9.70 -9.10
N ASP A 214 14.02 9.29 -7.93
CA ASP A 214 15.19 8.44 -7.72
C ASP A 214 14.89 6.94 -7.76
N VAL A 215 13.62 6.55 -8.01
CA VAL A 215 13.13 5.16 -8.04
C VAL A 215 12.50 4.86 -9.39
N ASN A 216 12.83 3.71 -9.97
CA ASN A 216 12.22 3.19 -11.19
C ASN A 216 11.00 2.33 -10.86
N PHE A 217 9.85 2.67 -11.41
CA PHE A 217 8.62 1.92 -11.28
C PHE A 217 8.33 1.19 -12.59
N ILE A 218 8.39 -0.13 -12.58
CA ILE A 218 8.26 -0.98 -13.75
C ILE A 218 6.96 -1.78 -13.64
N MET A 219 5.96 -1.42 -14.45
CA MET A 219 4.70 -2.18 -14.53
C MET A 219 4.91 -3.42 -15.39
N VAL A 220 4.51 -4.59 -14.88
CA VAL A 220 4.62 -5.86 -15.62
C VAL A 220 3.25 -6.23 -16.15
N HIS A 221 3.07 -6.18 -17.50
CA HIS A 221 1.79 -6.42 -18.12
C HIS A 221 1.93 -6.74 -19.61
N ASP A 222 1.37 -7.89 -20.08
CA ASP A 222 1.50 -8.30 -21.48
C ASP A 222 0.65 -7.45 -22.44
N ASN A 223 -0.52 -7.01 -21.99
CA ASN A 223 -1.45 -6.21 -22.80
C ASN A 223 -1.93 -4.99 -22.00
N PRO A 224 -1.04 -4.01 -21.75
CA PRO A 224 -1.39 -2.86 -20.93
C PRO A 224 -2.48 -2.03 -21.60
N PRO A 225 -3.55 -1.67 -20.88
CA PRO A 225 -4.57 -0.77 -21.41
C PRO A 225 -4.01 0.64 -21.60
N GLU A 226 -4.63 1.39 -22.51
CA GLU A 226 -4.18 2.73 -22.91
C GLU A 226 -3.97 3.68 -21.73
N TYR A 227 -4.83 3.61 -20.71
CA TYR A 227 -4.69 4.49 -19.55
C TYR A 227 -3.42 4.25 -18.73
N MET A 228 -2.80 3.05 -18.79
CA MET A 228 -1.50 2.80 -18.16
C MET A 228 -0.39 3.57 -18.87
N HIS A 229 -0.42 3.62 -20.21
CA HIS A 229 0.50 4.45 -21.00
C HIS A 229 0.32 5.94 -20.66
N ASN A 230 -0.93 6.39 -20.51
CA ASN A 230 -1.23 7.79 -20.17
C ASN A 230 -0.74 8.17 -18.76
N VAL A 231 -0.65 7.22 -17.83
CA VAL A 231 -0.04 7.48 -16.52
C VAL A 231 1.44 7.80 -16.66
N GLN A 232 2.15 7.07 -17.52
CA GLN A 232 3.57 7.31 -17.78
C GLN A 232 3.82 8.65 -18.48
N THR A 233 3.09 8.92 -19.56
CA THR A 233 3.26 10.12 -20.39
C THR A 233 2.83 11.41 -19.67
N GLY A 234 1.92 11.30 -18.70
CA GLY A 234 1.40 12.46 -17.95
C GLY A 234 2.30 12.97 -16.82
N THR A 235 3.47 12.42 -16.61
CA THR A 235 4.34 12.79 -15.48
C THR A 235 5.67 13.41 -15.86
N ASP A 236 6.14 13.29 -17.09
CA ASP A 236 7.45 13.76 -17.59
C ASP A 236 8.69 13.38 -16.74
N MET A 237 8.49 12.46 -15.77
CA MET A 237 9.54 12.13 -14.79
C MET A 237 10.53 11.08 -15.31
N GLY A 238 10.19 10.32 -16.37
CA GLY A 238 11.07 9.31 -16.97
C GLY A 238 11.40 8.10 -16.09
N ASN A 239 10.77 7.99 -14.92
CA ASN A 239 11.03 6.95 -13.93
C ASN A 239 9.94 5.85 -13.88
N SER A 240 9.16 5.71 -14.94
CA SER A 240 8.14 4.68 -15.08
C SER A 240 8.24 4.02 -16.44
N SER A 241 8.10 2.69 -16.49
CA SER A 241 8.10 1.89 -17.72
C SER A 241 7.10 0.75 -17.62
N ILE A 242 6.76 0.17 -18.77
CA ILE A 242 5.96 -1.06 -18.85
C ILE A 242 6.80 -2.11 -19.57
N ILE A 243 6.82 -3.31 -19.04
CA ILE A 243 7.47 -4.48 -19.67
C ILE A 243 6.49 -5.65 -19.72
N SER A 244 6.70 -6.56 -20.67
CA SER A 244 5.97 -7.83 -20.74
C SER A 244 6.43 -8.80 -19.65
N TYR A 245 5.64 -9.85 -19.40
CA TYR A 245 6.09 -10.96 -18.54
C TYR A 245 7.28 -11.70 -19.15
N GLU A 246 7.41 -11.79 -20.47
CA GLU A 246 8.60 -12.36 -21.13
C GLU A 246 9.87 -11.56 -20.82
N GLU A 247 9.80 -10.23 -20.84
CA GLU A 247 10.92 -9.37 -20.47
C GLU A 247 11.21 -9.47 -18.97
N PHE A 248 10.17 -9.56 -18.15
CA PHE A 248 10.31 -9.72 -16.70
C PHE A 248 11.00 -11.04 -16.33
N GLU A 249 10.75 -12.12 -17.06
CA GLU A 249 11.48 -13.40 -16.90
C GLU A 249 12.99 -13.24 -17.05
N LYS A 250 13.44 -12.37 -17.97
CA LYS A 250 14.87 -12.08 -18.15
C LYS A 250 15.49 -11.34 -16.96
N VAL A 251 14.66 -10.54 -16.25
CA VAL A 251 15.08 -9.85 -14.99
C VAL A 251 15.30 -10.84 -13.85
N LEU A 252 14.52 -11.91 -13.82
CA LEU A 252 14.59 -12.95 -12.78
C LEU A 252 15.65 -14.01 -13.05
N ALA A 253 16.18 -14.07 -14.27
CA ALA A 253 17.22 -15.02 -14.61
C ALA A 253 18.50 -14.74 -13.77
N PRO A 254 19.17 -15.75 -13.21
CA PRO A 254 20.43 -15.56 -12.54
C PRO A 254 21.46 -14.98 -13.53
N SER A 255 22.12 -13.89 -13.10
CA SER A 255 23.22 -13.27 -13.84
C SER A 255 24.49 -14.14 -13.82
#